data_273208a05706529364d41fcc2cc85dcb
#
_entry.id   273208a05706529364d41fcc2cc85dcb
#
_cell.length_a   1.000
_cell.length_b   1.000
_cell.length_c   1.000
_cell.angle_alpha   90.00
_cell.angle_beta   90.00
_cell.angle_gamma   90.00
#
_symmetry.space_group_name_H-M   'P 1'
#
loop_
_entity.id
_entity.type
_entity.pdbx_description
1 polymer ?
#
loop_
_entity_poly.entity_id
_entity_poly.type
_entity_poly.pdbx_seq_one_letter_code
_entity_poly.pdbx_strand_id
1 'polypeptide(L)'
;MGILDKFKDKVKSLLPKRKEPELKNNIPNEKENIRKTFGKYCNANHGTEDGKLCAKCTAVLSTVMVKISRCPYGIGKPICEQCETPCFGERFTKEFLAIMKGGQKKMLLSHPIMTVKHKLAGMGAEYAKMQRDKKTTDKQKEDAEKVKARFANATRSPKKSKKRKKK
;
A
#
# COMPACT_ATOMS: atom_id res chain seq x y z
N MET A 1 -29.42 25.60 13.24
CA MET A 1 -28.97 24.21 13.49
C MET A 1 -30.20 23.32 13.47
N GLY A 2 -30.32 22.50 12.42
CA GLY A 2 -31.52 21.74 12.15
C GLY A 2 -31.59 20.43 12.95
N ILE A 3 -32.80 19.90 13.13
CA ILE A 3 -33.08 18.63 13.81
C ILE A 3 -32.28 17.48 13.16
N LEU A 4 -32.03 17.54 11.86
CA LEU A 4 -31.22 16.58 11.09
C LEU A 4 -29.76 16.54 11.51
N ASP A 5 -29.15 17.65 11.94
CA ASP A 5 -27.76 17.70 12.38
C ASP A 5 -27.59 17.03 13.74
N LYS A 6 -28.54 17.29 14.65
CA LYS A 6 -28.59 16.60 15.96
C LYS A 6 -28.78 15.09 15.83
N PHE A 7 -29.54 14.66 14.84
CA PHE A 7 -29.77 13.23 14.58
C PHE A 7 -28.49 12.56 14.02
N LYS A 8 -27.79 13.22 13.10
CA LYS A 8 -26.51 12.74 12.56
C LYS A 8 -25.44 12.61 13.65
N ASP A 9 -25.33 13.56 14.54
CA ASP A 9 -24.35 13.53 15.64
C ASP A 9 -24.68 12.43 16.64
N LYS A 10 -25.97 12.19 16.94
CA LYS A 10 -26.43 11.12 17.81
C LYS A 10 -26.17 9.73 17.19
N VAL A 11 -26.41 9.56 15.89
CA VAL A 11 -26.09 8.33 15.18
C VAL A 11 -24.58 8.08 15.13
N LYS A 12 -23.78 9.12 14.94
CA LYS A 12 -22.32 9.03 14.91
C LYS A 12 -21.73 8.65 16.29
N SER A 13 -22.37 9.06 17.38
CA SER A 13 -21.95 8.70 18.76
C SER A 13 -22.34 7.26 19.14
N LEU A 14 -23.39 6.71 18.51
CA LEU A 14 -23.86 5.34 18.75
C LEU A 14 -23.10 4.29 17.91
N LEU A 15 -22.39 4.71 16.86
CA LEU A 15 -21.55 3.80 16.08
C LEU A 15 -20.29 3.44 16.91
N PRO A 16 -20.01 2.15 17.10
CA PRO A 16 -18.80 1.74 17.80
C PRO A 16 -17.59 2.33 17.07
N LYS A 17 -16.77 3.09 17.80
CA LYS A 17 -15.50 3.61 17.26
C LYS A 17 -14.73 2.41 16.74
N ARG A 18 -14.58 2.30 15.40
CA ARG A 18 -13.72 1.29 14.80
C ARG A 18 -12.34 1.50 15.38
N LYS A 19 -11.89 0.57 16.22
CA LYS A 19 -10.48 0.53 16.65
C LYS A 19 -9.66 0.50 15.38
N GLU A 20 -8.72 1.42 15.24
CA GLU A 20 -7.76 1.38 14.14
C GLU A 20 -7.10 0.00 14.17
N PRO A 21 -7.05 -0.72 13.04
CA PRO A 21 -6.44 -2.04 13.01
C PRO A 21 -4.98 -1.90 13.43
N GLU A 22 -4.62 -2.52 14.54
CA GLU A 22 -3.22 -2.60 14.96
C GLU A 22 -2.39 -3.20 13.83
N LEU A 23 -1.35 -2.52 13.43
CA LEU A 23 -0.41 -2.97 12.41
C LEU A 23 0.33 -4.21 12.95
N LYS A 24 -0.17 -5.38 12.60
CA LYS A 24 0.48 -6.65 12.96
C LYS A 24 1.76 -6.81 12.15
N ASN A 25 2.83 -7.20 12.83
CA ASN A 25 4.08 -7.53 12.17
C ASN A 25 3.95 -8.82 11.33
N ASN A 26 3.72 -8.67 10.05
CA ASN A 26 3.57 -9.79 9.10
C ASN A 26 4.89 -10.25 8.47
N ILE A 27 6.01 -9.60 8.78
CA ILE A 27 7.34 -9.92 8.21
C ILE A 27 7.74 -11.38 8.40
N PRO A 28 7.59 -12.01 9.61
CA PRO A 28 7.92 -13.41 9.78
C PRO A 28 7.10 -14.35 8.89
N ASN A 29 5.79 -14.12 8.84
CA ASN A 29 4.87 -14.92 8.02
C ASN A 29 5.19 -14.78 6.52
N GLU A 30 5.53 -13.57 6.09
CA GLU A 30 5.90 -13.31 4.70
C GLU A 30 7.20 -14.01 4.32
N LYS A 31 8.22 -13.98 5.19
CA LYS A 31 9.47 -14.70 4.97
C LYS A 31 9.24 -16.21 4.85
N GLU A 32 8.39 -16.77 5.68
CA GLU A 32 8.02 -18.18 5.61
C GLU A 32 7.28 -18.53 4.31
N ASN A 33 6.34 -17.69 3.91
CA ASN A 33 5.60 -17.87 2.66
C ASN A 33 6.51 -17.82 1.44
N ILE A 34 7.46 -16.89 1.42
CA ILE A 34 8.46 -16.79 0.34
C ILE A 34 9.32 -18.06 0.30
N ARG A 35 9.81 -18.55 1.46
CA ARG A 35 10.58 -19.81 1.50
C ARG A 35 9.80 -20.98 0.92
N LYS A 36 8.54 -21.14 1.33
CA LYS A 36 7.65 -22.20 0.80
C LYS A 36 7.46 -22.08 -0.70
N THR A 37 7.26 -20.84 -1.20
CA THR A 37 7.09 -20.58 -2.63
C THR A 37 8.33 -20.92 -3.43
N PHE A 38 9.52 -20.55 -2.91
CA PHE A 38 10.80 -20.90 -3.52
C PHE A 38 11.04 -22.41 -3.52
N GLY A 39 10.70 -23.11 -2.45
CA GLY A 39 10.79 -24.59 -2.39
C GLY A 39 9.95 -25.26 -3.47
N LYS A 40 8.68 -24.87 -3.60
CA LYS A 40 7.78 -25.40 -4.62
C LYS A 40 8.23 -25.05 -6.06
N TYR A 41 8.75 -23.85 -6.27
CA TYR A 41 9.33 -23.47 -7.56
C TYR A 41 10.56 -24.30 -7.89
N CYS A 42 11.49 -24.44 -6.95
CA CYS A 42 12.76 -25.14 -7.14
C CYS A 42 12.52 -26.64 -7.41
N ASN A 43 11.63 -27.26 -6.63
CA ASN A 43 11.22 -28.64 -6.86
C ASN A 43 10.67 -28.84 -8.30
N ALA A 44 9.76 -27.99 -8.70
CA ALA A 44 9.09 -28.13 -10.00
C ALA A 44 9.95 -27.82 -11.23
N ASN A 45 10.95 -26.92 -11.09
CA ASN A 45 11.73 -26.44 -12.24
C ASN A 45 13.19 -26.92 -12.22
N HIS A 46 13.72 -27.29 -11.04
CA HIS A 46 15.12 -27.71 -10.88
C HIS A 46 15.25 -29.14 -10.36
N GLY A 47 14.14 -29.87 -10.17
CA GLY A 47 14.14 -31.27 -9.74
C GLY A 47 14.70 -31.51 -8.34
N THR A 48 14.65 -30.50 -7.47
CA THR A 48 15.09 -30.66 -6.08
C THR A 48 14.03 -31.36 -5.25
N GLU A 49 14.46 -32.10 -4.20
CA GLU A 49 13.55 -32.68 -3.24
C GLU A 49 12.79 -31.61 -2.43
N ASP A 50 11.62 -31.97 -1.89
CA ASP A 50 10.80 -31.04 -1.10
C ASP A 50 11.60 -30.41 0.04
N GLY A 51 11.59 -29.08 0.08
CA GLY A 51 12.28 -28.29 1.08
C GLY A 51 13.75 -27.98 0.79
N LYS A 52 14.38 -28.65 -0.17
CA LYS A 52 15.75 -28.34 -0.63
C LYS A 52 15.71 -27.34 -1.78
N LEU A 53 16.70 -26.45 -1.80
CA LEU A 53 16.86 -25.45 -2.87
C LEU A 53 18.19 -25.71 -3.61
N CYS A 54 18.18 -25.49 -4.93
CA CYS A 54 19.43 -25.45 -5.69
C CYS A 54 20.25 -24.19 -5.32
N ALA A 55 21.54 -24.18 -5.62
CA ALA A 55 22.46 -23.08 -5.29
C ALA A 55 21.96 -21.71 -5.79
N LYS A 56 21.39 -21.67 -7.02
CA LYS A 56 20.84 -20.46 -7.61
C LYS A 56 19.65 -19.92 -6.81
N CYS A 57 18.66 -20.77 -6.51
CA CYS A 57 17.49 -20.36 -5.73
C CYS A 57 17.86 -19.99 -4.29
N THR A 58 18.86 -20.64 -3.70
CA THR A 58 19.38 -20.29 -2.37
C THR A 58 19.99 -18.90 -2.36
N ALA A 59 20.82 -18.55 -3.35
CA ALA A 59 21.43 -17.23 -3.46
C ALA A 59 20.38 -16.12 -3.61
N VAL A 60 19.37 -16.34 -4.44
CA VAL A 60 18.27 -15.38 -4.62
C VAL A 60 17.48 -15.25 -3.33
N LEU A 61 17.11 -16.37 -2.68
CA LEU A 61 16.34 -16.36 -1.45
C LEU A 61 17.09 -15.65 -0.31
N SER A 62 18.38 -15.90 -0.13
CA SER A 62 19.18 -15.25 0.92
C SER A 62 19.19 -13.72 0.76
N THR A 63 19.37 -13.24 -0.48
CA THR A 63 19.32 -11.82 -0.79
C THR A 63 17.93 -11.23 -0.48
N VAL A 64 16.86 -11.92 -0.85
CA VAL A 64 15.48 -11.51 -0.55
C VAL A 64 15.26 -11.40 0.96
N MET A 65 15.70 -12.39 1.73
CA MET A 65 15.54 -12.40 3.19
C MET A 65 16.24 -11.22 3.88
N VAL A 66 17.45 -10.87 3.43
CA VAL A 66 18.18 -9.68 3.92
C VAL A 66 17.42 -8.39 3.57
N LYS A 67 16.95 -8.25 2.33
CA LYS A 67 16.23 -7.06 1.88
C LYS A 67 14.89 -6.88 2.61
N ILE A 68 14.15 -7.95 2.85
CA ILE A 68 12.90 -7.89 3.64
C ILE A 68 13.19 -7.47 5.08
N SER A 69 14.27 -7.95 5.69
CA SER A 69 14.66 -7.55 7.05
C SER A 69 15.05 -6.09 7.17
N ARG A 70 15.56 -5.49 6.09
CA ARG A 70 16.02 -4.10 6.02
C ARG A 70 15.04 -3.21 5.24
N CYS A 71 13.79 -3.63 5.08
CA CYS A 71 12.80 -2.88 4.33
C CYS A 71 12.52 -1.52 5.00
N PRO A 72 12.63 -0.38 4.28
CA PRO A 72 12.43 0.94 4.85
C PRO A 72 11.00 1.18 5.33
N TYR A 73 10.04 0.43 4.80
CA TYR A 73 8.64 0.51 5.22
C TYR A 73 8.35 -0.21 6.55
N GLY A 74 9.30 -0.95 7.10
CA GLY A 74 9.15 -1.65 8.37
C GLY A 74 7.92 -2.56 8.41
N ILE A 75 7.12 -2.45 9.48
CA ILE A 75 5.91 -3.26 9.70
C ILE A 75 4.81 -2.96 8.68
N GLY A 76 4.74 -1.72 8.20
CA GLY A 76 3.74 -1.26 7.21
C GLY A 76 4.11 -1.53 5.75
N LYS A 77 5.09 -2.41 5.50
CA LYS A 77 5.57 -2.66 4.14
C LYS A 77 4.47 -3.20 3.20
N PRO A 78 4.44 -2.73 1.96
CA PRO A 78 3.59 -3.31 0.93
C PRO A 78 4.09 -4.72 0.54
N ILE A 79 3.26 -5.47 -0.15
CA ILE A 79 3.67 -6.73 -0.77
C ILE A 79 4.79 -6.42 -1.77
N CYS A 80 5.90 -7.18 -1.74
CA CYS A 80 7.07 -6.92 -2.60
C CYS A 80 6.74 -6.87 -4.10
N GLU A 81 5.72 -7.61 -4.53
CA GLU A 81 5.25 -7.62 -5.93
C GLU A 81 4.58 -6.31 -6.35
N GLN A 82 4.03 -5.55 -5.39
CA GLN A 82 3.29 -4.29 -5.59
C GLN A 82 4.05 -3.08 -5.06
N CYS A 83 5.34 -3.25 -4.72
CA CYS A 83 6.14 -2.17 -4.17
C CYS A 83 6.49 -1.14 -5.27
N GLU A 84 6.17 0.13 -5.04
CA GLU A 84 6.44 1.22 -5.98
C GLU A 84 7.95 1.50 -6.13
N THR A 85 8.69 1.29 -5.03
CA THR A 85 10.14 1.47 -4.99
C THR A 85 10.83 0.15 -4.71
N PRO A 86 11.01 -0.72 -5.72
CA PRO A 86 11.63 -2.01 -5.52
C PRO A 86 13.07 -1.83 -5.01
N CYS A 87 13.36 -2.47 -3.86
CA CYS A 87 14.69 -2.42 -3.24
C CYS A 87 15.70 -3.36 -3.88
N PHE A 88 15.30 -4.06 -4.94
CA PHE A 88 16.13 -4.92 -5.76
C PHE A 88 16.50 -4.20 -7.06
N GLY A 89 17.68 -4.49 -7.62
CA GLY A 89 18.01 -4.06 -8.97
C GLY A 89 17.05 -4.71 -10.00
N GLU A 90 16.87 -4.08 -11.15
CA GLU A 90 15.86 -4.47 -12.14
C GLU A 90 15.95 -5.96 -12.54
N ARG A 91 17.16 -6.45 -12.82
CA ARG A 91 17.40 -7.85 -13.18
C ARG A 91 16.97 -8.80 -12.06
N PHE A 92 17.34 -8.48 -10.83
CA PHE A 92 17.01 -9.30 -9.66
C PHE A 92 15.50 -9.28 -9.37
N THR A 93 14.84 -8.13 -9.54
CA THR A 93 13.39 -8.01 -9.39
C THR A 93 12.66 -8.91 -10.38
N LYS A 94 13.07 -8.90 -11.65
CA LYS A 94 12.49 -9.78 -12.69
C LYS A 94 12.63 -11.25 -12.32
N GLU A 95 13.80 -11.68 -11.87
CA GLU A 95 14.08 -13.06 -11.46
C GLU A 95 13.26 -13.46 -10.23
N PHE A 96 13.23 -12.63 -9.21
CA PHE A 96 12.42 -12.84 -8.01
C PHE A 96 10.92 -12.98 -8.34
N LEU A 97 10.38 -12.06 -9.14
CA LEU A 97 8.98 -12.11 -9.54
C LEU A 97 8.64 -13.34 -10.40
N ALA A 98 9.55 -13.78 -11.26
CA ALA A 98 9.38 -15.00 -12.04
C ALA A 98 9.29 -16.24 -11.13
N ILE A 99 10.17 -16.34 -10.12
CA ILE A 99 10.15 -17.41 -9.13
C ILE A 99 8.85 -17.38 -8.31
N MET A 100 8.45 -16.19 -7.84
CA MET A 100 7.22 -16.03 -7.07
C MET A 100 5.97 -16.42 -7.87
N LYS A 101 5.83 -15.96 -9.10
CA LYS A 101 4.71 -16.30 -9.97
C LYS A 101 4.67 -17.80 -10.30
N GLY A 102 5.83 -18.39 -10.61
CA GLY A 102 5.94 -19.83 -10.90
C GLY A 102 5.62 -20.68 -9.69
N GLY A 103 6.12 -20.32 -8.52
CA GLY A 103 5.87 -21.00 -7.27
C GLY A 103 4.42 -20.87 -6.79
N GLN A 104 3.80 -19.70 -6.94
CA GLN A 104 2.40 -19.46 -6.56
C GLN A 104 1.43 -20.37 -7.32
N LYS A 105 1.66 -20.62 -8.61
CA LYS A 105 0.85 -21.56 -9.39
C LYS A 105 0.87 -22.97 -8.79
N LYS A 106 2.02 -23.41 -8.32
CA LYS A 106 2.17 -24.73 -7.66
C LYS A 106 1.59 -24.72 -6.25
N MET A 107 1.74 -23.61 -5.51
CA MET A 107 1.14 -23.45 -4.18
C MET A 107 -0.37 -23.44 -4.20
N LEU A 108 -1.01 -22.96 -5.28
CA LEU A 108 -2.47 -22.97 -5.40
C LEU A 108 -3.03 -24.40 -5.28
N LEU A 109 -2.32 -25.37 -5.84
CA LEU A 109 -2.71 -26.79 -5.77
C LEU A 109 -2.44 -27.39 -4.38
N SER A 110 -1.33 -27.00 -3.73
CA SER A 110 -0.92 -27.58 -2.44
C SER A 110 -1.54 -26.88 -1.23
N HIS A 111 -1.75 -25.56 -1.33
CA HIS A 111 -2.21 -24.71 -0.23
C HIS A 111 -3.22 -23.66 -0.69
N PRO A 112 -4.42 -24.06 -1.13
CA PRO A 112 -5.40 -23.14 -1.74
C PRO A 112 -5.82 -21.99 -0.80
N ILE A 113 -6.01 -22.27 0.49
CA ILE A 113 -6.42 -21.26 1.48
C ILE A 113 -5.38 -20.16 1.62
N MET A 114 -4.08 -20.49 1.61
CA MET A 114 -3.01 -19.52 1.76
C MET A 114 -2.91 -18.62 0.53
N THR A 115 -3.08 -19.18 -0.66
CA THR A 115 -3.08 -18.43 -1.92
C THR A 115 -4.26 -17.47 -2.00
N VAL A 116 -5.46 -17.89 -1.56
CA VAL A 116 -6.64 -17.02 -1.49
C VAL A 116 -6.42 -15.88 -0.51
N LYS A 117 -5.90 -16.16 0.70
CA LYS A 117 -5.58 -15.11 1.69
C LYS A 117 -4.57 -14.09 1.14
N HIS A 118 -3.55 -14.55 0.43
CA HIS A 118 -2.56 -13.66 -0.19
C HIS A 118 -3.19 -12.75 -1.27
N LYS A 119 -4.05 -13.30 -2.13
CA LYS A 119 -4.79 -12.51 -3.13
C LYS A 119 -5.72 -11.48 -2.47
N LEU A 120 -6.46 -11.87 -1.45
CA LEU A 120 -7.35 -10.98 -0.71
C LEU A 120 -6.56 -9.84 -0.02
N ALA A 121 -5.41 -10.16 0.56
CA ALA A 121 -4.53 -9.15 1.14
C ALA A 121 -4.01 -8.15 0.09
N GLY A 122 -3.65 -8.63 -1.10
CA GLY A 122 -3.26 -7.78 -2.24
C GLY A 122 -4.38 -6.84 -2.68
N MET A 123 -5.59 -7.36 -2.87
CA MET A 123 -6.77 -6.56 -3.22
C MET A 123 -7.09 -5.52 -2.15
N GLY A 124 -6.98 -5.88 -0.86
CA GLY A 124 -7.15 -4.95 0.25
C GLY A 124 -6.13 -3.82 0.25
N ALA A 125 -4.88 -4.10 -0.09
CA ALA A 125 -3.82 -3.11 -0.20
C ALA A 125 -4.06 -2.14 -1.38
N GLU A 126 -4.48 -2.65 -2.54
CA GLU A 126 -4.85 -1.83 -3.70
C GLU A 126 -6.05 -0.93 -3.41
N TYR A 127 -7.09 -1.47 -2.75
CA TYR A 127 -8.24 -0.69 -2.34
C TYR A 127 -7.85 0.42 -1.35
N ALA A 128 -7.02 0.11 -0.36
CA ALA A 128 -6.54 1.11 0.59
C ALA A 128 -5.68 2.20 -0.08
N LYS A 129 -4.88 1.83 -1.09
CA LYS A 129 -4.12 2.79 -1.91
C LYS A 129 -5.07 3.70 -2.68
N MET A 130 -6.04 3.14 -3.40
CA MET A 130 -7.03 3.92 -4.15
C MET A 130 -7.80 4.90 -3.28
N GLN A 131 -8.15 4.52 -2.03
CA GLN A 131 -8.82 5.42 -1.09
C GLN A 131 -7.92 6.57 -0.63
N ARG A 132 -6.62 6.31 -0.42
CA ARG A 132 -5.65 7.37 -0.07
C ARG A 132 -5.47 8.35 -1.22
N ASP A 133 -5.31 7.85 -2.43
CA ASP A 133 -5.11 8.68 -3.63
C ASP A 133 -6.33 9.57 -3.89
N LYS A 134 -7.56 9.04 -3.73
CA LYS A 134 -8.79 9.84 -3.79
C LYS A 134 -8.80 10.97 -2.77
N LYS A 135 -8.50 10.67 -1.49
CA LYS A 135 -8.46 11.69 -0.43
C LYS A 135 -7.43 12.78 -0.71
N THR A 136 -6.26 12.41 -1.24
CA THR A 136 -5.21 13.37 -1.59
C THR A 136 -5.65 14.27 -2.74
N THR A 137 -6.27 13.70 -3.77
CA THR A 137 -6.78 14.44 -4.92
C THR A 137 -7.91 15.41 -4.52
N ASP A 138 -8.83 14.96 -3.66
CA ASP A 138 -9.94 15.79 -3.18
C ASP A 138 -9.43 16.95 -2.33
N LYS A 139 -8.44 16.70 -1.47
CA LYS A 139 -7.80 17.75 -0.67
C LYS A 139 -7.07 18.78 -1.55
N GLN A 140 -6.34 18.31 -2.57
CA GLN A 140 -5.67 19.21 -3.52
C GLN A 140 -6.65 20.08 -4.29
N LYS A 141 -7.81 19.54 -4.69
CA LYS A 141 -8.88 20.31 -5.35
C LYS A 141 -9.46 21.37 -4.41
N GLU A 142 -9.75 21.01 -3.17
CA GLU A 142 -10.27 21.94 -2.16
C GLU A 142 -9.28 23.09 -1.86
N ASP A 143 -8.00 22.77 -1.73
CA ASP A 143 -6.96 23.76 -1.49
C ASP A 143 -6.79 24.70 -2.73
N ALA A 144 -6.85 24.16 -3.95
CA ALA A 144 -6.81 24.96 -5.17
C ALA A 144 -8.03 25.90 -5.30
N GLU A 145 -9.21 25.45 -4.89
CA GLU A 145 -10.42 26.26 -4.88
C GLU A 145 -10.35 27.39 -3.83
N LYS A 146 -9.84 27.10 -2.64
CA LYS A 146 -9.57 28.11 -1.59
C LYS A 146 -8.60 29.18 -2.06
N VAL A 147 -7.54 28.79 -2.78
CA VAL A 147 -6.56 29.72 -3.35
C VAL A 147 -7.24 30.59 -4.41
N LYS A 148 -8.02 30.03 -5.34
CA LYS A 148 -8.78 30.81 -6.33
C LYS A 148 -9.75 31.80 -5.68
N ALA A 149 -10.47 31.38 -4.65
CA ALA A 149 -11.39 32.25 -3.92
C ALA A 149 -10.67 33.44 -3.24
N ARG A 150 -9.49 33.20 -2.66
CA ARG A 150 -8.65 34.26 -2.08
C ARG A 150 -8.19 35.29 -3.11
N PHE A 151 -7.76 34.84 -4.29
CA PHE A 151 -7.39 35.75 -5.38
C PHE A 151 -8.59 36.54 -5.91
N ALA A 152 -9.75 35.92 -6.07
CA ALA A 152 -10.96 36.62 -6.49
C ALA A 152 -11.41 37.71 -5.51
N ASN A 153 -11.26 37.46 -4.19
CA ASN A 153 -11.58 38.45 -3.16
C ASN A 153 -10.52 39.58 -3.07
N ALA A 154 -9.25 39.26 -3.30
CA ALA A 154 -8.18 40.27 -3.31
C ALA A 154 -8.33 41.28 -4.46
N THR A 155 -8.85 40.85 -5.61
CA THR A 155 -9.11 41.74 -6.77
C THR A 155 -10.38 42.58 -6.59
N ARG A 156 -11.26 42.26 -5.62
CA ARG A 156 -12.52 42.98 -5.34
C ARG A 156 -12.40 44.07 -4.29
N SER A 157 -11.22 44.29 -3.68
CA SER A 157 -11.08 45.37 -2.69
C SER A 157 -11.28 46.76 -3.37
N PRO A 158 -12.23 47.59 -2.94
CA PRO A 158 -12.51 48.86 -3.57
C PRO A 158 -11.33 49.81 -3.39
N LYS A 159 -10.85 50.40 -4.49
CA LYS A 159 -9.93 51.53 -4.46
C LYS A 159 -10.54 52.64 -3.60
N LYS A 160 -10.04 52.83 -2.38
CA LYS A 160 -10.38 54.01 -1.57
C LYS A 160 -9.98 55.25 -2.36
N SER A 161 -10.97 55.96 -2.85
CA SER A 161 -10.79 57.28 -3.49
C SER A 161 -10.22 58.25 -2.46
N LYS A 162 -8.98 58.69 -2.61
CA LYS A 162 -8.39 59.77 -1.85
C LYS A 162 -9.13 61.04 -2.24
N LYS A 163 -10.10 61.47 -1.43
CA LYS A 163 -10.66 62.85 -1.48
C LYS A 163 -9.55 63.80 -1.13
N ARG A 164 -8.99 64.45 -2.15
CA ARG A 164 -8.10 65.61 -1.97
C ARG A 164 -8.93 66.75 -1.42
N LYS A 165 -8.74 67.11 -0.15
CA LYS A 165 -9.17 68.38 0.41
C LYS A 165 -8.29 69.48 -0.22
N LYS A 166 -8.89 70.34 -1.05
CA LYS A 166 -8.33 71.65 -1.40
C LYS A 166 -8.60 72.63 -0.25
N LYS A 167 -7.57 73.29 0.18
CA LYS A 167 -7.61 74.51 0.98
C LYS A 167 -7.61 75.67 0.00
#